data_98479b90f2d89fbec6bdbc05e39a1cbe
#
_entry.id   98479b90f2d89fbec6bdbc05e39a1cbe
#
_cell.length_a   1.000
_cell.length_b   1.000
_cell.length_c   1.000
_cell.angle_alpha   90.00
_cell.angle_beta   90.00
_cell.angle_gamma   90.00
#
_symmetry.space_group_name_H-M   'P 1'
#
loop_
_entity.id
_entity.type
_entity.pdbx_description
1 polymer ?
#
loop_
_entity_poly.entity_id
_entity_poly.type
_entity_poly.pdbx_seq_one_letter_code
_entity_poly.pdbx_strand_id
1 'polypeptide(L)'
;MAKARNINRPLSPHLQVWKWGPHMLVSILHRVTGSGMATVGVGVFLWWLGALASGPESYAKFLDCLTVESGAPNIIGYVLGIGLTLSFFQHMMTGIRHFFLDAGAGYELKGNKTFAVLTMVVSVALTAALWGWMIYGELAKAPKTETPIAVEKK
;
A
#
# COMPACT_ATOMS: atom_id res chain seq x y z
N MET A 1 6.68 -1.08 -55.80
CA MET A 1 7.89 -0.22 -55.62
C MET A 1 7.96 0.17 -54.15
N ALA A 2 8.99 -0.28 -53.44
CA ALA A 2 9.24 0.17 -52.06
C ALA A 2 9.62 1.65 -52.06
N LYS A 3 8.82 2.49 -51.37
CA LYS A 3 9.09 3.92 -51.27
C LYS A 3 10.40 4.13 -50.49
N ALA A 4 11.37 4.83 -51.09
CA ALA A 4 12.67 5.08 -50.48
C ALA A 4 12.46 5.63 -49.04
N ARG A 5 13.09 5.01 -48.08
CA ARG A 5 13.01 5.41 -46.67
C ARG A 5 13.70 6.74 -46.48
N ASN A 6 12.97 7.78 -46.08
CA ASN A 6 13.57 9.07 -45.79
C ASN A 6 14.36 8.97 -44.48
N ILE A 7 15.68 8.93 -44.57
CA ILE A 7 16.61 8.77 -43.42
C ILE A 7 16.63 9.99 -42.49
N ASN A 8 16.11 11.14 -42.91
CA ASN A 8 16.02 12.37 -42.08
C ASN A 8 14.74 12.45 -41.23
N ARG A 9 13.89 11.39 -41.28
CA ARG A 9 12.72 11.37 -40.40
C ARG A 9 13.13 10.97 -38.97
N PRO A 10 12.49 11.60 -37.96
CA PRO A 10 12.71 11.18 -36.59
C PRO A 10 12.35 9.69 -36.42
N LEU A 11 13.13 9.02 -35.59
CA LEU A 11 12.91 7.61 -35.30
C LEU A 11 11.55 7.45 -34.59
N SER A 12 10.71 6.53 -35.13
CA SER A 12 9.46 6.20 -34.47
C SER A 12 9.75 5.55 -33.11
N PRO A 13 8.98 5.84 -32.04
CA PRO A 13 9.14 5.19 -30.75
C PRO A 13 8.80 3.70 -30.88
N HIS A 14 9.82 2.86 -30.83
CA HIS A 14 9.73 1.40 -30.82
C HIS A 14 10.16 0.86 -29.45
N LEU A 15 9.82 -0.38 -29.14
CA LEU A 15 10.25 -1.07 -27.93
C LEU A 15 11.77 -1.08 -27.74
N GLN A 16 12.54 -1.04 -28.83
CA GLN A 16 14.01 -0.96 -28.83
C GLN A 16 14.54 0.40 -28.33
N VAL A 17 13.78 1.46 -28.52
CA VAL A 17 14.13 2.84 -28.13
C VAL A 17 13.45 3.23 -26.83
N TRP A 18 12.29 2.63 -26.56
CA TRP A 18 11.51 2.90 -25.38
C TRP A 18 12.14 2.20 -24.15
N LYS A 19 12.32 2.99 -23.09
CA LYS A 19 12.83 2.47 -21.82
C LYS A 19 11.79 2.65 -20.73
N TRP A 20 11.55 1.59 -19.99
CA TRP A 20 10.71 1.62 -18.81
C TRP A 20 11.26 2.61 -17.77
N GLY A 21 10.38 3.35 -17.09
CA GLY A 21 10.78 4.35 -16.10
C GLY A 21 9.84 4.41 -14.90
N PRO A 22 10.29 5.00 -13.78
CA PRO A 22 9.51 5.08 -12.54
C PRO A 22 8.14 5.75 -12.71
N HIS A 23 8.05 6.74 -13.58
CA HIS A 23 6.81 7.45 -13.89
C HIS A 23 5.74 6.57 -14.54
N MET A 24 6.16 5.53 -15.27
CA MET A 24 5.26 4.53 -15.85
C MET A 24 4.81 3.51 -14.81
N LEU A 25 5.75 3.06 -13.95
CA LEU A 25 5.45 2.17 -12.84
C LEU A 25 4.40 2.80 -11.92
N VAL A 26 4.59 4.05 -11.53
CA VAL A 26 3.65 4.77 -10.65
C VAL A 26 2.26 4.89 -11.28
N SER A 27 2.15 5.08 -12.60
CA SER A 27 0.86 5.09 -13.30
C SER A 27 0.14 3.73 -13.19
N ILE A 28 0.88 2.62 -13.32
CA ILE A 28 0.33 1.27 -13.16
C ILE A 28 -0.05 1.03 -11.69
N LEU A 29 0.83 1.38 -10.76
CA LEU A 29 0.56 1.25 -9.33
C LEU A 29 -0.69 2.02 -8.91
N HIS A 30 -0.90 3.22 -9.43
CA HIS A 30 -2.12 3.99 -9.15
C HIS A 30 -3.39 3.23 -9.55
N ARG A 31 -3.40 2.62 -10.73
CA ARG A 31 -4.53 1.83 -11.22
C ARG A 31 -4.73 0.55 -10.41
N VAL A 32 -3.66 -0.19 -10.14
CA VAL A 32 -3.71 -1.44 -9.36
C VAL A 32 -4.18 -1.18 -7.94
N THR A 33 -3.62 -0.15 -7.27
CA THR A 33 -4.01 0.20 -5.90
C THR A 33 -5.45 0.71 -5.83
N GLY A 34 -5.89 1.53 -6.79
CA GLY A 34 -7.27 2.00 -6.87
C GLY A 34 -8.25 0.86 -7.10
N SER A 35 -7.99 -0.03 -8.06
CA SER A 35 -8.82 -1.20 -8.32
C SER A 35 -8.83 -2.18 -7.15
N GLY A 36 -7.66 -2.41 -6.52
CA GLY A 36 -7.54 -3.26 -5.34
C GLY A 36 -8.35 -2.74 -4.15
N MET A 37 -8.31 -1.45 -3.87
CA MET A 37 -9.13 -0.84 -2.82
C MET A 37 -10.62 -0.89 -3.15
N ALA A 38 -10.99 -0.62 -4.40
CA ALA A 38 -12.39 -0.65 -4.84
C ALA A 38 -13.01 -2.06 -4.85
N THR A 39 -12.22 -3.10 -4.97
CA THR A 39 -12.69 -4.50 -4.96
C THR A 39 -12.44 -5.15 -3.60
N VAL A 40 -11.19 -5.41 -3.26
CA VAL A 40 -10.82 -6.11 -2.01
C VAL A 40 -11.13 -5.23 -0.80
N GLY A 41 -10.74 -3.95 -0.83
CA GLY A 41 -10.96 -3.02 0.28
C GLY A 41 -12.45 -2.83 0.59
N VAL A 42 -13.26 -2.56 -0.44
CA VAL A 42 -14.72 -2.45 -0.27
C VAL A 42 -15.33 -3.78 0.15
N GLY A 43 -14.87 -4.91 -0.40
CA GLY A 43 -15.33 -6.25 0.01
C GLY A 43 -15.10 -6.53 1.49
N VAL A 44 -13.90 -6.29 1.99
CA VAL A 44 -13.57 -6.45 3.43
C VAL A 44 -14.36 -5.48 4.30
N PHE A 45 -14.53 -4.24 3.86
CA PHE A 45 -15.31 -3.24 4.57
C PHE A 45 -16.80 -3.63 4.68
N LEU A 46 -17.41 -4.09 3.58
CA LEU A 46 -18.79 -4.55 3.59
C LEU A 46 -18.97 -5.82 4.44
N TRP A 47 -18.00 -6.73 4.40
CA TRP A 47 -18.00 -7.92 5.27
C TRP A 47 -17.93 -7.52 6.75
N TRP A 48 -17.06 -6.60 7.12
CA TRP A 48 -16.99 -6.05 8.47
C TRP A 48 -18.31 -5.41 8.92
N LEU A 49 -18.92 -4.55 8.08
CA LEU A 49 -20.22 -3.94 8.37
C LEU A 49 -21.32 -4.99 8.52
N GLY A 50 -21.34 -5.98 7.62
CA GLY A 50 -22.31 -7.08 7.67
C GLY A 50 -22.16 -7.92 8.94
N ALA A 51 -20.92 -8.21 9.35
CA ALA A 51 -20.63 -8.92 10.59
C ALA A 51 -21.11 -8.12 11.82
N LEU A 52 -20.84 -6.81 11.88
CA LEU A 52 -21.34 -5.94 12.94
C LEU A 52 -22.88 -5.90 13.01
N ALA A 53 -23.53 -5.76 11.86
CA ALA A 53 -24.99 -5.69 11.77
C ALA A 53 -25.68 -7.01 12.16
N SER A 54 -25.01 -8.15 11.93
CA SER A 54 -25.54 -9.50 12.22
C SER A 54 -25.35 -9.95 13.67
N GLY A 55 -24.67 -9.14 14.50
CA GLY A 55 -24.54 -9.39 15.94
C GLY A 55 -23.22 -10.03 16.37
N PRO A 56 -23.06 -10.28 17.70
CA PRO A 56 -21.78 -10.64 18.31
C PRO A 56 -21.15 -11.91 17.76
N GLU A 57 -21.95 -12.93 17.47
CA GLU A 57 -21.45 -14.21 16.95
C GLU A 57 -20.83 -14.07 15.55
N SER A 58 -21.48 -13.32 14.67
CA SER A 58 -20.98 -13.05 13.33
C SER A 58 -19.74 -12.18 13.36
N TYR A 59 -19.68 -11.22 14.28
CA TYR A 59 -18.50 -10.37 14.48
C TYR A 59 -17.30 -11.18 15.03
N ALA A 60 -17.54 -12.12 15.97
CA ALA A 60 -16.49 -13.03 16.43
C ALA A 60 -15.90 -13.86 15.29
N LYS A 61 -16.74 -14.43 14.41
CA LYS A 61 -16.28 -15.17 13.22
C LYS A 61 -15.44 -14.31 12.27
N PHE A 62 -15.81 -13.02 12.11
CA PHE A 62 -15.02 -12.07 11.32
C PHE A 62 -13.64 -11.86 11.94
N LEU A 63 -13.57 -11.66 13.26
CA LEU A 63 -12.32 -11.48 13.98
C LEU A 63 -11.44 -12.74 13.91
N ASP A 64 -12.01 -13.94 14.12
CA ASP A 64 -11.28 -15.22 14.07
C ASP A 64 -10.59 -15.46 12.71
N CYS A 65 -11.16 -14.94 11.62
CA CYS A 65 -10.53 -15.01 10.31
C CYS A 65 -9.28 -14.12 10.18
N LEU A 66 -9.20 -13.03 10.94
CA LEU A 66 -8.19 -11.99 10.77
C LEU A 66 -7.22 -11.87 11.94
N THR A 67 -7.55 -12.47 13.08
CA THR A 67 -6.77 -12.37 14.33
C THR A 67 -6.48 -13.74 14.92
N VAL A 68 -5.53 -13.78 15.85
CA VAL A 68 -5.25 -14.93 16.72
C VAL A 68 -5.91 -14.72 18.11
N GLU A 69 -5.93 -15.73 18.98
CA GLU A 69 -6.55 -15.67 20.31
C GLU A 69 -6.13 -14.47 21.16
N SER A 70 -4.92 -13.97 20.98
CA SER A 70 -4.44 -12.77 21.67
C SER A 70 -5.03 -11.45 21.14
N GLY A 71 -5.86 -11.51 20.08
CA GLY A 71 -6.41 -10.34 19.39
C GLY A 71 -5.45 -9.68 18.39
N ALA A 72 -4.20 -10.15 18.31
CA ALA A 72 -3.25 -9.67 17.29
C ALA A 72 -3.65 -10.17 15.90
N PRO A 73 -3.34 -9.43 14.81
CA PRO A 73 -3.60 -9.91 13.46
C PRO A 73 -2.87 -11.23 13.18
N ASN A 74 -3.54 -12.15 12.52
CA ASN A 74 -2.90 -13.34 11.93
C ASN A 74 -2.25 -12.98 10.59
N ILE A 75 -1.68 -13.97 9.89
CA ILE A 75 -1.02 -13.74 8.60
C ILE A 75 -1.97 -13.07 7.58
N ILE A 76 -3.23 -13.50 7.53
CA ILE A 76 -4.24 -12.92 6.62
C ILE A 76 -4.53 -11.46 7.01
N GLY A 77 -4.71 -11.21 8.31
CA GLY A 77 -4.91 -9.87 8.88
C GLY A 77 -3.76 -8.92 8.55
N TYR A 78 -2.50 -9.38 8.70
CA TYR A 78 -1.33 -8.58 8.33
C TYR A 78 -1.24 -8.32 6.82
N VAL A 79 -1.44 -9.34 5.99
CA VAL A 79 -1.37 -9.20 4.52
C VAL A 79 -2.45 -8.22 4.03
N LEU A 80 -3.68 -8.37 4.48
CA LEU A 80 -4.77 -7.46 4.13
C LEU A 80 -4.55 -6.06 4.71
N GLY A 81 -4.22 -5.96 5.98
CA GLY A 81 -4.03 -4.68 6.65
C GLY A 81 -2.89 -3.87 6.05
N ILE A 82 -1.69 -4.45 5.95
CA ILE A 82 -0.52 -3.77 5.37
C ILE A 82 -0.76 -3.51 3.87
N GLY A 83 -1.31 -4.48 3.14
CA GLY A 83 -1.57 -4.35 1.71
C GLY A 83 -2.56 -3.23 1.38
N LEU A 84 -3.68 -3.13 2.11
CA LEU A 84 -4.66 -2.06 1.93
C LEU A 84 -4.12 -0.70 2.39
N THR A 85 -3.36 -0.65 3.48
CA THR A 85 -2.72 0.58 3.96
C THR A 85 -1.70 1.11 2.97
N LEU A 86 -0.83 0.24 2.45
CA LEU A 86 0.14 0.61 1.41
C LEU A 86 -0.57 1.07 0.14
N SER A 87 -1.63 0.35 -0.27
CA SER A 87 -2.45 0.73 -1.42
C SER A 87 -3.08 2.11 -1.24
N PHE A 88 -3.59 2.39 -0.06
CA PHE A 88 -4.17 3.70 0.28
C PHE A 88 -3.13 4.82 0.17
N PHE A 89 -2.00 4.70 0.84
CA PHE A 89 -0.97 5.74 0.80
C PHE A 89 -0.36 5.89 -0.60
N GLN A 90 -0.12 4.79 -1.33
CA GLN A 90 0.41 4.85 -2.69
C GLN A 90 -0.59 5.51 -3.64
N HIS A 91 -1.87 5.17 -3.56
CA HIS A 91 -2.92 5.78 -4.37
C HIS A 91 -3.07 7.27 -4.06
N MET A 92 -3.09 7.64 -2.78
CA MET A 92 -3.18 9.02 -2.31
C MET A 92 -1.98 9.85 -2.80
N MET A 93 -0.75 9.39 -2.59
CA MET A 93 0.46 10.12 -2.98
C MET A 93 0.55 10.29 -4.50
N THR A 94 0.13 9.27 -5.25
CA THR A 94 0.06 9.38 -6.72
C THR A 94 -1.07 10.29 -7.17
N GLY A 95 -2.20 10.29 -6.48
CA GLY A 95 -3.30 11.23 -6.72
C GLY A 95 -2.87 12.69 -6.52
N ILE A 96 -2.16 12.96 -5.41
CA ILE A 96 -1.56 14.29 -5.17
C ILE A 96 -0.62 14.69 -6.32
N ARG A 97 0.22 13.74 -6.79
CA ARG A 97 1.08 13.99 -7.94
C ARG A 97 0.27 14.34 -9.20
N HIS A 98 -0.88 13.70 -9.43
CA HIS A 98 -1.75 14.01 -10.56
C HIS A 98 -2.26 15.47 -10.52
N PHE A 99 -2.62 16.00 -9.35
CA PHE A 99 -3.01 17.41 -9.22
C PHE A 99 -1.89 18.37 -9.67
N PHE A 100 -0.64 18.08 -9.33
CA PHE A 100 0.49 18.89 -9.81
C PHE A 100 0.67 18.82 -11.33
N LEU A 101 0.54 17.63 -11.91
CA LEU A 101 0.62 17.43 -13.35
C LEU A 101 -0.54 18.14 -14.06
N ASP A 102 -1.76 18.05 -13.54
CA ASP A 102 -2.96 18.69 -14.09
C ASP A 102 -2.83 20.23 -14.04
N ALA A 103 -2.13 20.77 -13.05
CA ALA A 103 -1.77 22.17 -12.96
C ALA A 103 -0.64 22.59 -13.92
N GLY A 104 -0.12 21.69 -14.76
CA GLY A 104 0.94 21.95 -15.72
C GLY A 104 2.36 21.90 -15.14
N ALA A 105 2.53 21.46 -13.89
CA ALA A 105 3.82 21.39 -13.22
C ALA A 105 4.43 19.97 -13.25
N GLY A 106 5.77 19.88 -13.32
CA GLY A 106 6.46 18.60 -13.15
C GLY A 106 6.54 17.71 -14.41
N TYR A 107 6.30 18.26 -15.60
CA TYR A 107 6.40 17.51 -16.87
C TYR A 107 7.83 17.31 -17.36
N GLU A 108 8.80 18.02 -16.81
CA GLU A 108 10.21 17.81 -17.17
C GLU A 108 10.61 16.38 -16.83
N LEU A 109 11.27 15.69 -17.77
CA LEU A 109 11.59 14.27 -17.68
C LEU A 109 12.32 13.89 -16.36
N LYS A 110 13.30 14.71 -15.95
CA LYS A 110 14.07 14.48 -14.72
C LYS A 110 13.22 14.72 -13.48
N GLY A 111 12.50 15.83 -13.42
CA GLY A 111 11.60 16.17 -12.32
C GLY A 111 10.49 15.16 -12.16
N ASN A 112 9.86 14.74 -13.26
CA ASN A 112 8.79 13.73 -13.27
C ASN A 112 9.24 12.38 -12.73
N LYS A 113 10.45 11.91 -13.09
CA LYS A 113 11.03 10.67 -12.54
C LYS A 113 11.28 10.77 -11.03
N THR A 114 11.87 11.88 -10.58
CA THR A 114 12.15 12.12 -9.16
C THR A 114 10.86 12.16 -8.36
N PHE A 115 9.84 12.87 -8.85
CA PHE A 115 8.55 12.95 -8.20
C PHE A 115 7.85 11.58 -8.12
N ALA A 116 7.95 10.77 -9.18
CA ALA A 116 7.43 9.40 -9.19
C ALA A 116 8.11 8.52 -8.11
N VAL A 117 9.43 8.58 -7.98
CA VAL A 117 10.17 7.85 -6.93
C VAL A 117 9.77 8.37 -5.55
N LEU A 118 9.65 9.68 -5.37
CA LEU A 118 9.26 10.28 -4.10
C LEU A 118 7.89 9.79 -3.62
N THR A 119 6.89 9.69 -4.52
CA THR A 119 5.56 9.15 -4.14
C THR A 119 5.65 7.72 -3.61
N MET A 120 6.47 6.86 -4.21
CA MET A 120 6.66 5.49 -3.74
C MET A 120 7.37 5.43 -2.39
N VAL A 121 8.44 6.21 -2.22
CA VAL A 121 9.21 6.24 -0.96
C VAL A 121 8.33 6.75 0.18
N VAL A 122 7.60 7.85 -0.03
CA VAL A 122 6.73 8.42 1.00
C VAL A 122 5.59 7.47 1.37
N SER A 123 4.96 6.78 0.42
CA SER A 123 3.89 5.83 0.72
C SER A 123 4.38 4.63 1.54
N VAL A 124 5.56 4.10 1.25
CA VAL A 124 6.19 3.05 2.04
C VAL A 124 6.54 3.56 3.45
N ALA A 125 7.14 4.75 3.56
CA ALA A 125 7.50 5.35 4.84
C ALA A 125 6.27 5.61 5.73
N LEU A 126 5.16 6.12 5.17
CA LEU A 126 3.90 6.32 5.89
C LEU A 126 3.30 4.99 6.35
N THR A 127 3.32 3.97 5.50
CA THR A 127 2.87 2.62 5.88
C THR A 127 3.69 2.06 7.03
N ALA A 128 5.02 2.13 6.93
CA ALA A 128 5.93 1.66 7.96
C ALA A 128 5.77 2.43 9.28
N ALA A 129 5.59 3.75 9.22
CA ALA A 129 5.37 4.58 10.40
C ALA A 129 4.06 4.22 11.11
N LEU A 130 2.96 4.05 10.36
CA LEU A 130 1.67 3.67 10.93
C LEU A 130 1.72 2.30 11.60
N TRP A 131 2.22 1.29 10.89
CA TRP A 131 2.30 -0.07 11.43
C TRP A 131 3.33 -0.18 12.56
N GLY A 132 4.45 0.52 12.46
CA GLY A 132 5.43 0.61 13.54
C GLY A 132 4.85 1.22 14.81
N TRP A 133 4.08 2.30 14.68
CA TRP A 133 3.37 2.91 15.80
C TRP A 133 2.34 1.98 16.44
N MET A 134 1.55 1.27 15.62
CA MET A 134 0.57 0.29 16.11
C MET A 134 1.23 -0.87 16.85
N ILE A 135 2.27 -1.48 16.26
CA ILE A 135 3.00 -2.60 16.88
C ILE A 135 3.68 -2.15 18.17
N TYR A 136 4.32 -0.98 18.17
CA TYR A 136 4.94 -0.43 19.37
C TYR A 136 3.91 -0.20 20.49
N GLY A 137 2.73 0.31 20.15
CA GLY A 137 1.64 0.51 21.10
C GLY A 137 1.15 -0.80 21.75
N GLU A 138 1.08 -1.88 20.98
CA GLU A 138 0.72 -3.20 21.52
C GLU A 138 1.82 -3.81 22.40
N LEU A 139 3.09 -3.70 21.98
CA LEU A 139 4.22 -4.16 22.77
C LEU A 139 4.36 -3.39 24.10
N ALA A 140 4.05 -2.11 24.10
CA ALA A 140 4.09 -1.27 25.30
C ALA A 140 2.99 -1.62 26.31
N LYS A 141 1.86 -2.20 25.86
CA LYS A 141 0.75 -2.66 26.71
C LYS A 141 0.95 -4.09 27.24
N ALA A 142 1.86 -4.88 26.65
CA ALA A 142 2.13 -6.23 27.10
C ALA A 142 2.60 -6.20 28.57
N PRO A 143 2.04 -7.03 29.48
CA PRO A 143 2.46 -7.05 30.86
C PRO A 143 3.94 -7.40 30.92
N LYS A 144 4.72 -6.56 31.61
CA LYS A 144 6.12 -6.88 31.89
C LYS A 144 6.13 -8.19 32.66
N THR A 145 6.74 -9.22 32.09
CA THR A 145 6.89 -10.54 32.72
C THR A 145 7.50 -10.32 34.10
N GLU A 146 6.72 -10.53 35.17
CA GLU A 146 7.25 -10.49 36.53
C GLU A 146 8.33 -11.55 36.61
N THR A 147 9.53 -11.10 36.98
CA THR A 147 10.67 -12.00 37.25
C THR A 147 10.19 -13.02 38.29
N PRO A 148 10.38 -14.34 38.08
CA PRO A 148 9.97 -15.32 39.07
C PRO A 148 10.67 -15.01 40.39
N ILE A 149 9.88 -14.74 41.44
CA ILE A 149 10.39 -14.54 42.77
C ILE A 149 11.13 -15.81 43.11
N ALA A 150 12.45 -15.70 43.30
CA ALA A 150 13.25 -16.82 43.81
C ALA A 150 12.66 -17.32 45.13
N VAL A 151 12.10 -18.51 45.10
CA VAL A 151 11.63 -19.18 46.30
C VAL A 151 12.85 -19.53 47.12
N GLU A 152 13.14 -18.70 48.12
CA GLU A 152 14.16 -18.94 49.14
C GLU A 152 13.76 -20.22 49.90
N LYS A 153 14.48 -21.31 49.59
CA LYS A 153 14.41 -22.55 50.37
C LYS A 153 14.98 -22.32 51.75
N LYS A 154 14.12 -22.32 52.76
CA LYS A 154 14.50 -22.59 54.15
C LYS A 154 14.65 -24.08 54.39
#